data_0530fd590ff9753278914c518f11aae0
#
_entry.id   0530fd590ff9753278914c518f11aae0
#
_cell.length_a   1.000
_cell.length_b   1.000
_cell.length_c   1.000
_cell.angle_alpha   90.00
_cell.angle_beta   90.00
_cell.angle_gamma   90.00
#
_symmetry.space_group_name_H-M   'P 1'
#
loop_
_entity.id
_entity.type
_entity.pdbx_description
1 polymer ?
#
loop_
_entity_poly.entity_id
_entity_poly.type
_entity_poly.pdbx_seq_one_letter_code
_entity_poly.pdbx_strand_id
1 'polypeptide(L)'
;MQWKYNEDKIFKDVEDYVVSTYHGHYCGDEDGYADIQTIDLMAAKKLAAGFCQANILKYGSRYGDKDGRNKRDLMKVIHYAMLLLHFDGHYTRTQNGLQEFK
;
A
#
# COMPACT_ATOMS: atom_id res chain seq x y z
N MET A 1 4.82 -17.74 -19.23
CA MET A 1 4.82 -16.37 -19.79
C MET A 1 6.19 -15.76 -19.64
N GLN A 2 6.60 -15.00 -20.64
CA GLN A 2 7.87 -14.28 -20.57
C GLN A 2 7.60 -12.79 -20.35
N TRP A 3 8.10 -12.28 -19.24
CA TRP A 3 7.88 -10.89 -18.86
C TRP A 3 8.81 -9.97 -19.64
N LYS A 4 8.26 -8.94 -20.24
CA LYS A 4 9.00 -8.04 -21.11
C LYS A 4 9.63 -6.85 -20.39
N TYR A 5 9.00 -6.38 -19.32
CA TYR A 5 9.40 -5.15 -18.65
C TYR A 5 9.78 -5.37 -17.19
N ASN A 6 10.31 -6.53 -16.87
CA ASN A 6 10.74 -6.88 -15.51
C ASN A 6 9.58 -6.92 -14.51
N GLU A 7 8.35 -7.12 -14.99
CA GLU A 7 7.17 -7.09 -14.10
C GLU A 7 7.27 -8.13 -12.99
N ASP A 8 7.79 -9.31 -13.30
CA ASP A 8 7.97 -10.38 -12.30
C ASP A 8 8.89 -9.94 -11.17
N LYS A 9 10.01 -9.29 -11.50
CA LYS A 9 10.92 -8.77 -10.50
C LYS A 9 10.30 -7.62 -9.73
N ILE A 10 9.55 -6.76 -10.42
CA ILE A 10 8.87 -5.63 -9.78
C ILE A 10 7.83 -6.14 -8.78
N PHE A 11 7.05 -7.17 -9.13
CA PHE A 11 6.10 -7.78 -8.19
C PHE A 11 6.81 -8.25 -6.93
N LYS A 12 7.95 -8.91 -7.08
CA LYS A 12 8.71 -9.39 -5.92
C LYS A 12 9.21 -8.23 -5.07
N ASP A 13 9.75 -7.20 -5.70
CA ASP A 13 10.26 -6.04 -4.97
C ASP A 13 9.13 -5.30 -4.26
N VAL A 14 7.95 -5.19 -4.87
CA VAL A 14 6.77 -4.59 -4.23
C VAL A 14 6.37 -5.41 -3.01
N GLU A 15 6.32 -6.73 -3.15
CA GLU A 15 6.01 -7.60 -2.01
C GLU A 15 6.99 -7.38 -0.86
N ASP A 16 8.27 -7.37 -1.16
CA ASP A 16 9.30 -7.17 -0.13
C ASP A 16 9.15 -5.80 0.54
N TYR A 17 8.87 -4.77 -0.25
CA TYR A 17 8.65 -3.44 0.29
C TYR A 17 7.44 -3.41 1.23
N VAL A 18 6.31 -3.95 0.80
CA VAL A 18 5.09 -3.97 1.62
C VAL A 18 5.32 -4.74 2.92
N VAL A 19 5.97 -5.91 2.83
CA VAL A 19 6.30 -6.69 4.03
C VAL A 19 7.16 -5.88 4.99
N SER A 20 8.14 -5.12 4.45
CA SER A 20 9.01 -4.29 5.30
C SER A 20 8.23 -3.23 6.07
N THR A 21 7.16 -2.68 5.49
CA THR A 21 6.35 -1.68 6.18
C THR A 21 5.60 -2.28 7.37
N TYR A 22 5.18 -3.54 7.28
CA TYR A 22 4.54 -4.21 8.42
C TYR A 22 5.49 -4.32 9.61
N HIS A 23 6.75 -4.63 9.35
CA HIS A 23 7.73 -4.74 10.43
C HIS A 23 8.15 -3.37 10.98
N GLY A 24 8.19 -2.36 10.12
CA GLY A 24 8.64 -1.03 10.53
C GLY A 24 7.54 -0.14 11.07
N HIS A 25 6.32 -0.25 10.56
CA HIS A 25 5.26 0.73 10.82
C HIS A 25 3.92 0.15 11.23
N TYR A 26 3.61 -1.08 10.82
CA TYR A 26 2.27 -1.64 11.02
C TYR A 26 2.21 -2.74 12.06
N CYS A 27 3.35 -3.30 12.44
CA CYS A 27 3.37 -4.29 13.51
C CYS A 27 3.27 -3.60 14.85
N GLY A 28 2.58 -4.24 15.78
CA GLY A 28 2.50 -3.77 17.14
C GLY A 28 3.81 -4.04 17.90
N ASP A 29 3.71 -3.97 19.20
CA ASP A 29 4.81 -4.22 20.07
C ASP A 29 5.13 -5.72 20.17
N GLU A 30 5.83 -6.10 21.23
CA GLU A 30 6.29 -7.47 21.48
C GLU A 30 5.15 -8.48 21.54
N ASP A 31 3.93 -8.04 21.80
CA ASP A 31 2.78 -8.93 21.90
C ASP A 31 2.24 -9.35 20.52
N GLY A 32 2.76 -8.78 19.44
CA GLY A 32 2.36 -9.15 18.09
C GLY A 32 1.06 -8.54 17.63
N TYR A 33 0.51 -7.60 18.38
CA TYR A 33 -0.68 -6.89 17.97
C TYR A 33 -0.30 -5.73 17.06
N ALA A 34 -1.06 -5.52 15.99
CA ALA A 34 -0.86 -4.37 15.13
C ALA A 34 -1.22 -3.09 15.88
N ASP A 35 -0.34 -2.10 15.79
CA ASP A 35 -0.63 -0.78 16.33
C ASP A 35 -1.74 -0.12 15.54
N ILE A 36 -2.46 0.79 16.22
CA ILE A 36 -3.39 1.66 15.52
C ILE A 36 -2.57 2.67 14.75
N GLN A 37 -2.63 2.59 13.44
CA GLN A 37 -1.92 3.49 12.55
C GLN A 37 -2.80 4.68 12.17
N THR A 38 -2.17 5.74 11.66
CA THR A 38 -2.90 6.91 11.17
C THR A 38 -3.97 6.50 10.15
N ILE A 39 -3.67 5.54 9.29
CA ILE A 39 -4.64 5.09 8.28
C ILE A 39 -5.86 4.42 8.93
N ASP A 40 -5.67 3.77 10.08
CA ASP A 40 -6.81 3.17 10.80
C ASP A 40 -7.74 4.26 11.33
N LEU A 41 -7.18 5.37 11.81
CA LEU A 41 -7.98 6.53 12.23
C LEU A 41 -8.71 7.14 11.04
N MET A 42 -8.04 7.24 9.89
CA MET A 42 -8.67 7.74 8.67
C MET A 42 -9.83 6.84 8.26
N ALA A 43 -9.65 5.52 8.35
CA ALA A 43 -10.70 4.56 8.02
C ALA A 43 -11.92 4.73 8.95
N ALA A 44 -11.66 4.90 10.25
CA ALA A 44 -12.74 5.11 11.23
C ALA A 44 -13.54 6.38 10.93
N LYS A 45 -12.93 7.38 10.33
CA LYS A 45 -13.59 8.63 9.94
C LYS A 45 -14.08 8.61 8.49
N LYS A 46 -13.98 7.46 7.81
CA LYS A 46 -14.35 7.31 6.40
C LYS A 46 -13.53 8.17 5.47
N LEU A 47 -12.26 8.39 5.82
CA LEU A 47 -11.34 9.23 5.05
C LEU A 47 -10.22 8.43 4.40
N ALA A 48 -10.19 7.10 4.60
CA ALA A 48 -9.07 6.28 4.13
C ALA A 48 -8.89 6.34 2.61
N ALA A 49 -9.98 6.28 1.85
CA ALA A 49 -9.89 6.34 0.38
C ALA A 49 -9.27 7.66 -0.08
N GLY A 50 -9.78 8.78 0.43
CA GLY A 50 -9.23 10.09 0.10
C GLY A 50 -7.78 10.25 0.53
N PHE A 51 -7.45 9.75 1.72
CA PHE A 51 -6.08 9.75 2.23
C PHE A 51 -5.13 8.99 1.30
N CYS A 52 -5.53 7.79 0.87
CA CYS A 52 -4.72 6.98 -0.04
C CYS A 52 -4.56 7.67 -1.39
N GLN A 53 -5.65 8.21 -1.94
CA GLN A 53 -5.59 8.90 -3.22
C GLN A 53 -4.70 10.13 -3.16
N ALA A 54 -4.79 10.90 -2.08
CA ALA A 54 -3.94 12.07 -1.88
C ALA A 54 -2.46 11.68 -1.83
N ASN A 55 -2.14 10.56 -1.18
CA ASN A 55 -0.75 10.09 -1.12
C ASN A 55 -0.25 9.55 -2.45
N ILE A 56 -1.12 8.92 -3.25
CA ILE A 56 -0.76 8.53 -4.61
C ILE A 56 -0.34 9.75 -5.42
N LEU A 57 -1.14 10.81 -5.36
CA LEU A 57 -0.82 12.07 -6.06
C LEU A 57 0.45 12.70 -5.53
N LYS A 58 0.61 12.74 -4.20
CA LYS A 58 1.79 13.33 -3.55
C LYS A 58 3.08 12.66 -4.02
N TYR A 59 3.15 11.35 -3.90
CA TYR A 59 4.39 10.63 -4.23
C TYR A 59 4.59 10.50 -5.73
N GLY A 60 3.52 10.42 -6.50
CA GLY A 60 3.62 10.41 -7.96
C GLY A 60 4.17 11.72 -8.51
N SER A 61 3.69 12.84 -8.01
CA SER A 61 4.16 14.15 -8.46
C SER A 61 5.56 14.46 -7.95
N ARG A 62 5.94 13.90 -6.80
CA ARG A 62 7.26 14.11 -6.21
C ARG A 62 8.37 13.39 -6.97
N TYR A 63 8.04 12.29 -7.61
CA TYR A 63 9.02 11.50 -8.34
C TYR A 63 9.64 12.34 -9.46
N GLY A 64 10.97 12.43 -9.43
CA GLY A 64 11.73 13.23 -10.38
C GLY A 64 12.03 14.65 -9.90
N ASP A 65 11.27 15.16 -8.94
CA ASP A 65 11.47 16.53 -8.43
C ASP A 65 12.26 16.53 -7.13
N LYS A 66 11.75 15.90 -6.10
CA LYS A 66 12.41 15.85 -4.80
C LYS A 66 13.20 14.56 -4.69
N ASP A 67 14.49 14.67 -4.37
CA ASP A 67 15.40 13.54 -4.26
C ASP A 67 15.54 12.76 -5.57
N GLY A 68 15.26 13.42 -6.72
CA GLY A 68 15.41 12.81 -8.03
C GLY A 68 14.39 11.73 -8.32
N ARG A 69 14.80 10.75 -9.13
CA ARG A 69 13.94 9.62 -9.51
C ARG A 69 14.01 8.53 -8.44
N ASN A 70 13.46 8.81 -7.30
CA ASN A 70 13.55 7.95 -6.13
C ASN A 70 12.59 6.76 -6.26
N LYS A 71 13.15 5.56 -6.32
CA LYS A 71 12.38 4.32 -6.43
C LYS A 71 11.35 4.20 -5.30
N ARG A 72 11.70 4.67 -4.10
CA ARG A 72 10.80 4.58 -2.94
C ARG A 72 9.51 5.36 -3.16
N ASP A 73 9.57 6.51 -3.86
CA ASP A 73 8.37 7.28 -4.15
C ASP A 73 7.38 6.45 -4.98
N LEU A 74 7.87 5.74 -5.98
CA LEU A 74 7.01 4.87 -6.79
C LEU A 74 6.50 3.66 -6.00
N MET A 75 7.32 3.10 -5.10
CA MET A 75 6.88 2.02 -4.24
C MET A 75 5.75 2.48 -3.32
N LYS A 76 5.81 3.71 -2.82
CA LYS A 76 4.73 4.30 -2.03
C LYS A 76 3.46 4.48 -2.86
N VAL A 77 3.58 4.94 -4.10
CA VAL A 77 2.43 5.05 -5.01
C VAL A 77 1.73 3.70 -5.15
N ILE A 78 2.50 2.66 -5.43
CA ILE A 78 1.95 1.31 -5.61
C ILE A 78 1.29 0.84 -4.31
N HIS A 79 1.95 1.03 -3.16
CA HIS A 79 1.41 0.58 -1.88
C HIS A 79 0.12 1.32 -1.53
N TYR A 80 0.07 2.63 -1.71
CA TYR A 80 -1.17 3.38 -1.46
C TYR A 80 -2.28 2.98 -2.42
N ALA A 81 -1.96 2.62 -3.66
CA ALA A 81 -2.96 2.09 -4.58
C ALA A 81 -3.52 0.75 -4.09
N MET A 82 -2.66 -0.12 -3.55
CA MET A 82 -3.10 -1.38 -2.94
C MET A 82 -4.02 -1.12 -1.74
N LEU A 83 -3.64 -0.17 -0.88
CA LEU A 83 -4.46 0.19 0.28
C LEU A 83 -5.80 0.79 -0.16
N LEU A 84 -5.81 1.59 -1.22
CA LEU A 84 -7.03 2.15 -1.76
C LEU A 84 -7.96 1.05 -2.28
N LEU A 85 -7.42 0.05 -2.96
CA LEU A 85 -8.21 -1.11 -3.39
C LEU A 85 -8.90 -1.77 -2.19
N HIS A 86 -8.19 -1.89 -1.07
CA HIS A 86 -8.76 -2.48 0.15
C HIS A 86 -9.82 -1.57 0.77
N PHE A 87 -9.48 -0.32 1.04
CA PHE A 87 -10.37 0.57 1.79
C PHE A 87 -11.58 1.02 0.98
N ASP A 88 -11.50 0.96 -0.35
CA ASP A 88 -12.62 1.32 -1.22
C ASP A 88 -13.51 0.11 -1.52
N GLY A 89 -13.27 -1.00 -0.86
CA GLY A 89 -14.18 -2.14 -0.86
C GLY A 89 -14.08 -3.07 -2.05
N HIS A 90 -12.98 -3.03 -2.81
CA HIS A 90 -12.82 -3.93 -3.96
C HIS A 90 -12.53 -5.37 -3.53
N TYR A 91 -12.08 -5.57 -2.31
CA TYR A 91 -11.73 -6.88 -1.79
C TYR A 91 -12.31 -7.05 -0.39
N THR A 92 -12.86 -8.23 -0.10
CA THR A 92 -13.34 -8.57 1.22
C THR A 92 -12.85 -9.96 1.58
N ARG A 93 -12.27 -10.10 2.77
CA ARG A 93 -11.88 -11.41 3.27
C ARG A 93 -13.05 -12.04 4.00
N THR A 94 -13.33 -13.30 3.67
CA THR A 94 -14.38 -14.10 4.33
C THR A 94 -13.74 -15.33 4.93
N GLN A 95 -14.55 -16.17 5.59
CA GLN A 95 -14.07 -17.45 6.11
C GLN A 95 -13.55 -18.35 4.99
N ASN A 96 -14.04 -18.17 3.78
CA ASN A 96 -13.67 -18.98 2.62
C ASN A 96 -12.61 -18.34 1.75
N GLY A 97 -12.06 -17.20 2.19
CA GLY A 97 -10.99 -16.55 1.47
C GLY A 97 -11.34 -15.15 1.01
N LEU A 98 -10.71 -14.73 -0.08
CA LEU A 98 -10.83 -13.40 -0.61
C LEU A 98 -11.93 -13.31 -1.66
N GLN A 99 -12.77 -12.30 -1.54
CA GLN A 99 -13.81 -11.99 -2.50
C GLN A 99 -13.51 -10.65 -3.16
N GLU A 100 -13.58 -10.62 -4.49
CA GLU A 100 -13.36 -9.40 -5.24
C GLU A 100 -14.69 -8.72 -5.56
N PHE A 101 -14.77 -7.40 -5.38
CA PHE A 101 -15.91 -6.58 -5.77
C PHE A 101 -15.51 -5.73 -6.97
N LYS A 102 -16.38 -5.73 -7.97
CA LYS A 102 -16.15 -4.95 -9.18
C LYS A 102 -16.63 -3.51 -9.04
#